data_bc01d916bdbf52a811e0ba794a8c9bfe
#
_entry.id   bc01d916bdbf52a811e0ba794a8c9bfe
#
_cell.length_a   1.000
_cell.length_b   1.000
_cell.length_c   1.000
_cell.angle_alpha   90.00
_cell.angle_beta   90.00
_cell.angle_gamma   90.00
#
_symmetry.space_group_name_H-M   'P 1'
#
loop_
_entity.id
_entity.type
_entity.pdbx_description
1 polymer ?
#
loop_
_entity_poly.entity_id
_entity_poly.type
_entity_poly.pdbx_seq_one_letter_code
_entity_poly.pdbx_strand_id
1 'polypeptide(L)'
;MPIYGYARVSAADQNPQLQIDALTAVGCDVHVETGSGAKADRPVLTGILEKMQAGDVLVSWKFDRIGRDAWHLLSIVRELEVRGCVYRSLTEGLDSSTTFGRFGLQILAAVAEMERATTRERQQAGIAAARRAGRLHGRPDALPRETVDLADGMVSGGSSINGAARALRVPRTTLQRALKSRVAQAAAP
;
A
#
# COMPACT_ATOMS: atom_id res chain seq x y z
N MET A 1 1.85 -33.49 6.55
CA MET A 1 1.51 -32.08 6.61
C MET A 1 2.80 -31.29 6.62
N PRO A 2 3.15 -30.64 5.52
CA PRO A 2 4.33 -29.78 5.47
C PRO A 2 4.21 -28.59 6.41
N ILE A 3 5.33 -28.21 7.02
CA ILE A 3 5.43 -27.04 7.90
C ILE A 3 6.40 -26.06 7.21
N TYR A 4 5.89 -25.02 6.62
CA TYR A 4 6.66 -24.01 5.90
C TYR A 4 7.11 -22.92 6.87
N GLY A 5 8.42 -22.72 7.01
CA GLY A 5 9.00 -21.64 7.79
C GLY A 5 9.31 -20.44 6.88
N TYR A 6 8.77 -19.29 7.18
CA TYR A 6 9.08 -18.07 6.45
C TYR A 6 9.92 -17.12 7.29
N ALA A 7 11.13 -16.84 6.82
CA ALA A 7 12.03 -15.85 7.38
C ALA A 7 12.19 -14.68 6.41
N ARG A 8 12.04 -13.45 6.90
CA ARG A 8 12.32 -12.24 6.13
C ARG A 8 13.50 -11.51 6.74
N VAL A 9 14.53 -11.32 5.93
CA VAL A 9 15.78 -10.65 6.32
C VAL A 9 15.95 -9.37 5.51
N SER A 10 16.32 -8.29 6.17
CA SER A 10 16.69 -7.03 5.52
C SER A 10 18.18 -6.77 5.72
N ALA A 11 18.77 -5.88 4.91
CA ALA A 11 20.16 -5.47 5.09
C ALA A 11 20.43 -4.81 6.46
N ALA A 12 19.37 -4.38 7.17
CA ALA A 12 19.43 -3.78 8.50
C ALA A 12 19.23 -4.80 9.63
N ASP A 13 18.85 -6.06 9.34
CA ASP A 13 18.68 -7.08 10.36
C ASP A 13 20.03 -7.50 10.92
N GLN A 14 20.23 -7.22 12.22
CA GLN A 14 21.49 -7.50 12.93
C GLN A 14 21.79 -9.00 13.07
N ASN A 15 20.78 -9.86 13.07
CA ASN A 15 20.96 -11.31 13.19
C ASN A 15 19.84 -12.11 12.51
N PRO A 16 19.92 -12.30 11.18
CA PRO A 16 18.96 -13.13 10.45
C PRO A 16 19.00 -14.60 10.89
N GLN A 17 20.13 -15.07 11.43
CA GLN A 17 20.31 -16.46 11.83
C GLN A 17 19.37 -16.87 12.96
N LEU A 18 19.06 -15.96 13.89
CA LEU A 18 18.11 -16.24 14.99
C LEU A 18 16.73 -16.67 14.49
N GLN A 19 16.24 -16.05 13.40
CA GLN A 19 14.95 -16.43 12.81
C GLN A 19 15.00 -17.83 12.19
N ILE A 20 16.08 -18.11 11.45
CA ILE A 20 16.28 -19.38 10.76
C ILE A 20 16.43 -20.51 11.77
N ASP A 21 17.25 -20.32 12.81
CA ASP A 21 17.47 -21.32 13.86
C ASP A 21 16.18 -21.63 14.63
N ALA A 22 15.39 -20.59 14.98
CA ALA A 22 14.12 -20.77 15.68
C ALA A 22 13.09 -21.55 14.82
N LEU A 23 13.01 -21.27 13.53
CA LEU A 23 12.12 -21.97 12.59
C LEU A 23 12.60 -23.42 12.36
N THR A 24 13.90 -23.63 12.23
CA THR A 24 14.49 -24.96 12.05
C THR A 24 14.27 -25.83 13.30
N ALA A 25 14.40 -25.24 14.49
CA ALA A 25 14.20 -25.95 15.76
C ALA A 25 12.78 -26.52 15.93
N VAL A 26 11.78 -25.91 15.30
CA VAL A 26 10.39 -26.42 15.29
C VAL A 26 10.05 -27.28 14.07
N GLY A 27 11.07 -27.68 13.31
CA GLY A 27 10.92 -28.64 12.20
C GLY A 27 10.34 -28.05 10.90
N CYS A 28 10.49 -26.74 10.68
CA CYS A 28 10.04 -26.11 9.46
C CYS A 28 10.98 -26.35 8.28
N ASP A 29 10.40 -26.47 7.07
CA ASP A 29 11.12 -26.21 5.82
C ASP A 29 11.27 -24.69 5.65
N VAL A 30 12.49 -24.18 5.86
CA VAL A 30 12.73 -22.74 6.01
C VAL A 30 13.01 -22.08 4.68
N HIS A 31 12.19 -21.10 4.34
CA HIS A 31 12.30 -20.26 3.13
C HIS A 31 12.66 -18.83 3.53
N VAL A 32 13.74 -18.30 2.94
CA VAL A 32 14.27 -16.98 3.29
C VAL A 32 13.98 -15.99 2.18
N GLU A 33 13.31 -14.89 2.55
CA GLU A 33 13.07 -13.73 1.69
C GLU A 33 14.06 -12.62 2.03
N THR A 34 14.83 -12.15 1.03
CA THR A 34 15.74 -11.02 1.22
C THR A 34 15.08 -9.75 0.69
N GLY A 35 14.79 -8.79 1.58
CA GLY A 35 14.17 -7.53 1.15
C GLY A 35 13.73 -6.62 2.28
N SER A 36 13.60 -5.33 1.97
CA SER A 36 13.06 -4.35 2.94
C SER A 36 11.55 -4.55 3.12
N GLY A 37 11.04 -4.28 4.32
CA GLY A 37 9.60 -4.33 4.62
C GLY A 37 8.74 -3.45 3.73
N ALA A 38 9.31 -2.41 3.12
CA ALA A 38 8.64 -1.47 2.22
C ALA A 38 8.43 -2.01 0.79
N LYS A 39 9.22 -3.01 0.34
CA LYS A 39 9.02 -3.58 -1.00
C LYS A 39 7.72 -4.38 -1.06
N ALA A 40 6.95 -4.10 -2.12
CA ALA A 40 5.66 -4.74 -2.37
C ALA A 40 5.81 -6.22 -2.79
N ASP A 41 6.90 -6.56 -3.44
CA ASP A 41 7.14 -7.85 -4.04
C ASP A 41 7.77 -8.82 -3.02
N ARG A 42 7.12 -9.97 -2.82
CA ARG A 42 7.53 -11.05 -1.91
C ARG A 42 7.40 -12.40 -2.61
N PRO A 43 8.25 -12.66 -3.59
CA PRO A 43 8.13 -13.86 -4.43
C PRO A 43 8.26 -15.16 -3.62
N VAL A 44 9.06 -15.18 -2.55
CA VAL A 44 9.21 -16.37 -1.70
C VAL A 44 7.94 -16.65 -0.92
N LEU A 45 7.36 -15.64 -0.26
CA LEU A 45 6.08 -15.80 0.45
C LEU A 45 4.96 -16.20 -0.52
N THR A 46 4.85 -15.54 -1.66
CA THR A 46 3.86 -15.87 -2.69
C THR A 46 4.00 -17.32 -3.15
N GLY A 47 5.23 -17.76 -3.44
CA GLY A 47 5.48 -19.14 -3.85
C GLY A 47 5.17 -20.19 -2.78
N ILE A 48 5.30 -19.85 -1.47
CA ILE A 48 4.85 -20.72 -0.39
C ILE A 48 3.32 -20.78 -0.40
N LEU A 49 2.65 -19.63 -0.39
CA LEU A 49 1.19 -19.56 -0.34
C LEU A 49 0.55 -20.31 -1.51
N GLU A 50 1.11 -20.24 -2.71
CA GLU A 50 0.62 -20.96 -3.89
C GLU A 50 0.72 -22.50 -3.76
N LYS A 51 1.76 -23.00 -3.08
CA LYS A 51 2.01 -24.44 -2.91
C LYS A 51 1.21 -25.07 -1.78
N MET A 52 0.83 -24.29 -0.77
CA MET A 52 0.15 -24.78 0.44
C MET A 52 -1.20 -25.39 0.12
N GLN A 53 -1.49 -26.51 0.79
CA GLN A 53 -2.75 -27.25 0.70
C GLN A 53 -3.41 -27.35 2.08
N ALA A 54 -4.68 -27.74 2.11
CA ALA A 54 -5.43 -27.90 3.37
C ALA A 54 -4.68 -28.81 4.35
N GLY A 55 -4.54 -28.33 5.57
CA GLY A 55 -3.78 -28.98 6.64
C GLY A 55 -2.32 -28.52 6.77
N ASP A 56 -1.77 -27.80 5.80
CA ASP A 56 -0.41 -27.28 5.89
C ASP A 56 -0.30 -26.11 6.87
N VAL A 57 0.90 -25.91 7.41
CA VAL A 57 1.17 -24.89 8.43
C VAL A 57 2.21 -23.90 7.91
N LEU A 58 1.88 -22.62 7.96
CA LEU A 58 2.84 -21.53 7.75
C LEU A 58 3.31 -21.00 9.11
N VAL A 59 4.61 -20.96 9.31
CA VAL A 59 5.24 -20.50 10.55
C VAL A 59 6.14 -19.32 10.27
N SER A 60 6.04 -18.27 11.10
CA SER A 60 7.02 -17.19 11.12
C SER A 60 7.61 -17.00 12.50
N TRP A 61 8.80 -16.43 12.57
CA TRP A 61 9.41 -16.09 13.85
C TRP A 61 8.59 -15.02 14.60
N LYS A 62 8.18 -13.96 13.88
CA LYS A 62 7.29 -12.89 14.36
C LYS A 62 6.25 -12.58 13.30
N PHE A 63 5.09 -12.08 13.72
CA PHE A 63 4.01 -11.71 12.79
C PHE A 63 4.41 -10.55 11.85
N ASP A 64 5.30 -9.63 12.28
CA ASP A 64 5.79 -8.53 11.45
C ASP A 64 6.67 -8.99 10.27
N ARG A 65 7.13 -10.24 10.28
CA ARG A 65 7.86 -10.84 9.16
C ARG A 65 6.93 -11.18 8.00
N ILE A 66 5.72 -11.64 8.27
CA ILE A 66 4.70 -11.97 7.26
C ILE A 66 3.93 -10.72 6.80
N GLY A 67 3.37 -9.95 7.72
CA GLY A 67 2.64 -8.73 7.43
C GLY A 67 3.55 -7.51 7.20
N ARG A 68 3.10 -6.54 6.42
CA ARG A 68 3.68 -5.18 6.39
C ARG A 68 3.07 -4.32 7.48
N ASP A 69 1.82 -4.58 7.76
CA ASP A 69 0.98 -4.02 8.80
C ASP A 69 0.06 -5.13 9.31
N ALA A 70 -0.67 -4.85 10.37
CA ALA A 70 -1.59 -5.81 10.97
C ALA A 70 -2.68 -6.25 10.00
N TRP A 71 -3.16 -5.36 9.14
CA TRP A 71 -4.19 -5.69 8.14
C TRP A 71 -3.70 -6.67 7.08
N HIS A 72 -2.49 -6.46 6.56
CA HIS A 72 -1.89 -7.37 5.58
C HIS A 72 -1.63 -8.75 6.18
N LEU A 73 -1.16 -8.82 7.44
CA LEU A 73 -1.07 -10.07 8.17
C LEU A 73 -2.42 -10.78 8.24
N LEU A 74 -3.46 -10.07 8.67
CA LEU A 74 -4.80 -10.64 8.83
C LEU A 74 -5.39 -11.10 7.50
N SER A 75 -5.12 -10.41 6.39
CA SER A 75 -5.56 -10.85 5.07
C SER A 75 -4.93 -12.18 4.66
N ILE A 76 -3.64 -12.36 4.94
CA ILE A 76 -2.93 -13.62 4.68
C ILE A 76 -3.48 -14.74 5.58
N VAL A 77 -3.65 -14.48 6.88
CA VAL A 77 -4.18 -15.49 7.82
C VAL A 77 -5.60 -15.91 7.41
N ARG A 78 -6.45 -14.97 7.02
CA ARG A 78 -7.80 -15.27 6.55
C ARG A 78 -7.82 -16.09 5.26
N GLU A 79 -6.92 -15.79 4.33
CA GLU A 79 -6.75 -16.59 3.12
C GLU A 79 -6.34 -18.03 3.47
N LEU A 80 -5.38 -18.20 4.38
CA LEU A 80 -4.94 -19.50 4.86
C LEU A 80 -6.08 -20.27 5.53
N GLU A 81 -6.87 -19.64 6.39
CA GLU A 81 -8.02 -20.24 7.05
C GLU A 81 -9.08 -20.74 6.05
N VAL A 82 -9.41 -19.91 5.04
CA VAL A 82 -10.37 -20.29 3.96
C VAL A 82 -9.87 -21.53 3.19
N ARG A 83 -8.56 -21.68 3.03
CA ARG A 83 -7.93 -22.83 2.37
C ARG A 83 -7.71 -24.03 3.30
N GLY A 84 -8.12 -23.93 4.57
CA GLY A 84 -7.90 -24.98 5.57
C GLY A 84 -6.44 -25.10 6.03
N CYS A 85 -5.64 -24.06 5.87
CA CYS A 85 -4.25 -23.98 6.32
C CYS A 85 -4.17 -23.27 7.67
N VAL A 86 -3.06 -23.46 8.39
CA VAL A 86 -2.82 -22.89 9.71
C VAL A 86 -1.67 -21.89 9.65
N TYR A 87 -1.81 -20.79 10.39
CA TYR A 87 -0.72 -19.84 10.63
C TYR A 87 -0.24 -19.89 12.09
N ARG A 88 1.08 -19.86 12.29
CA ARG A 88 1.72 -19.75 13.61
C ARG A 88 2.79 -18.68 13.65
N SER A 89 2.84 -17.93 14.76
CA SER A 89 3.94 -17.03 15.09
C SER A 89 4.63 -17.54 16.37
N LEU A 90 5.94 -17.73 16.30
CA LEU A 90 6.69 -18.35 17.41
C LEU A 90 6.82 -17.40 18.60
N THR A 91 7.15 -16.12 18.34
CA THR A 91 7.44 -15.16 19.41
C THR A 91 6.18 -14.71 20.15
N GLU A 92 5.10 -14.47 19.42
CA GLU A 92 3.82 -14.04 20.00
C GLU A 92 2.97 -15.21 20.50
N GLY A 93 3.37 -16.45 20.21
CA GLY A 93 2.60 -17.64 20.58
C GLY A 93 1.21 -17.71 19.90
N LEU A 94 1.02 -17.03 18.78
CA LEU A 94 -0.21 -17.06 18.02
C LEU A 94 -0.28 -18.33 17.16
N ASP A 95 -1.38 -19.07 17.28
CA ASP A 95 -1.70 -20.26 16.48
C ASP A 95 -3.15 -20.19 16.05
N SER A 96 -3.40 -19.98 14.76
CA SER A 96 -4.75 -19.82 14.21
C SER A 96 -5.62 -21.10 14.32
N SER A 97 -5.03 -22.25 14.61
CA SER A 97 -5.77 -23.48 14.86
C SER A 97 -6.42 -23.51 16.26
N THR A 98 -5.91 -22.74 17.22
CA THR A 98 -6.42 -22.72 18.59
C THR A 98 -7.50 -21.66 18.79
N THR A 99 -8.38 -21.86 19.76
CA THR A 99 -9.39 -20.87 20.15
C THR A 99 -8.78 -19.58 20.63
N PHE A 100 -7.71 -19.69 21.45
CA PHE A 100 -7.01 -18.52 21.98
C PHE A 100 -6.26 -17.74 20.89
N GLY A 101 -5.59 -18.43 19.95
CA GLY A 101 -4.92 -17.80 18.83
C GLY A 101 -5.88 -17.08 17.89
N ARG A 102 -7.05 -17.68 17.58
CA ARG A 102 -8.10 -17.01 16.81
C ARG A 102 -8.64 -15.76 17.53
N PHE A 103 -8.84 -15.84 18.84
CA PHE A 103 -9.25 -14.69 19.63
C PHE A 103 -8.20 -13.57 19.59
N GLY A 104 -6.91 -13.89 19.73
CA GLY A 104 -5.81 -12.92 19.58
C GLY A 104 -5.77 -12.25 18.21
N LEU A 105 -5.99 -13.02 17.14
CA LEU A 105 -6.09 -12.49 15.78
C LEU A 105 -7.30 -11.57 15.60
N GLN A 106 -8.44 -11.85 16.23
CA GLN A 106 -9.62 -10.97 16.21
C GLN A 106 -9.36 -9.63 16.93
N ILE A 107 -8.68 -9.66 18.07
CA ILE A 107 -8.25 -8.43 18.76
C ILE A 107 -7.31 -7.61 17.87
N LEU A 108 -6.33 -8.25 17.26
CA LEU A 108 -5.41 -7.59 16.33
C LEU A 108 -6.15 -6.95 15.15
N ALA A 109 -7.18 -7.63 14.63
CA ALA A 109 -8.04 -7.09 13.58
C ALA A 109 -8.77 -5.82 14.01
N ALA A 110 -9.37 -5.83 15.19
CA ALA A 110 -10.09 -4.67 15.74
C ALA A 110 -9.15 -3.48 15.95
N VAL A 111 -7.94 -3.70 16.46
CA VAL A 111 -6.91 -2.65 16.62
C VAL A 111 -6.49 -2.10 15.26
N ALA A 112 -6.25 -2.95 14.26
CA ALA A 112 -5.87 -2.53 12.91
C ALA A 112 -6.97 -1.68 12.23
N GLU A 113 -8.23 -2.03 12.42
CA GLU A 113 -9.37 -1.24 11.94
C GLU A 113 -9.45 0.13 12.61
N MET A 114 -9.26 0.18 13.93
CA MET A 114 -9.23 1.43 14.68
C MET A 114 -8.10 2.35 14.21
N GLU A 115 -6.89 1.84 14.03
CA GLU A 115 -5.74 2.61 13.53
C GLU A 115 -6.00 3.17 12.12
N ARG A 116 -6.62 2.38 11.24
CA ARG A 116 -7.02 2.84 9.89
C ARG A 116 -8.09 3.93 9.95
N ALA A 117 -9.10 3.78 10.78
CA ALA A 117 -10.14 4.77 10.95
C ALA A 117 -9.53 6.10 11.42
N THR A 118 -8.71 6.06 12.48
CA THR A 118 -8.01 7.23 13.01
C THR A 118 -7.10 7.90 11.97
N THR A 119 -6.36 7.10 11.19
CA THR A 119 -5.49 7.63 10.12
C THR A 119 -6.32 8.30 9.02
N ARG A 120 -7.44 7.70 8.63
CA ARG A 120 -8.35 8.26 7.62
C ARG A 120 -8.99 9.57 8.09
N GLU A 121 -9.41 9.64 9.35
CA GLU A 121 -9.94 10.86 9.95
C GLU A 121 -8.90 11.99 9.96
N ARG A 122 -7.65 11.69 10.36
CA ARG A 122 -6.55 12.67 10.34
C ARG A 122 -6.25 13.15 8.92
N GLN A 123 -6.26 12.25 7.93
CA GLN A 123 -6.06 12.61 6.53
C GLN A 123 -7.20 13.53 6.03
N GLN A 124 -8.46 13.20 6.32
CA GLN A 124 -9.60 14.01 5.93
C GLN A 124 -9.55 15.41 6.58
N ALA A 125 -9.24 15.48 7.87
CA ALA A 125 -9.05 16.74 8.58
C ALA A 125 -7.90 17.58 7.98
N GLY A 126 -6.78 16.93 7.63
CA GLY A 126 -5.65 17.57 6.95
C GLY A 126 -6.02 18.11 5.57
N ILE A 127 -6.76 17.35 4.78
CA ILE A 127 -7.26 17.77 3.45
C ILE A 127 -8.21 18.97 3.61
N ALA A 128 -9.14 18.91 4.56
CA ALA A 128 -10.08 20.00 4.82
C ALA A 128 -9.36 21.29 5.27
N ALA A 129 -8.35 21.16 6.14
CA ALA A 129 -7.53 22.29 6.57
C ALA A 129 -6.71 22.90 5.41
N ALA A 130 -6.13 22.06 4.55
CA ALA A 130 -5.38 22.53 3.40
C ALA A 130 -6.28 23.23 2.37
N ARG A 131 -7.50 22.72 2.14
CA ARG A 131 -8.49 23.39 1.28
C ARG A 131 -8.89 24.75 1.83
N ARG A 132 -9.17 24.85 3.13
CA ARG A 132 -9.47 26.15 3.78
C ARG A 132 -8.32 27.15 3.70
N ALA A 133 -7.08 26.67 3.71
CA ALA A 133 -5.88 27.47 3.55
C ALA A 133 -5.55 27.78 2.07
N GLY A 134 -6.44 27.47 1.11
CA GLY A 134 -6.25 27.73 -0.31
C GLY A 134 -5.15 26.87 -0.96
N ARG A 135 -4.68 25.82 -0.28
CA ARG A 135 -3.68 24.91 -0.86
C ARG A 135 -4.38 23.97 -1.83
N LEU A 136 -3.94 24.01 -3.08
CA LEU A 136 -4.46 23.13 -4.13
C LEU A 136 -4.03 21.68 -3.87
N HIS A 137 -4.97 20.75 -4.00
CA HIS A 137 -4.72 19.33 -3.99
C HIS A 137 -4.55 18.82 -5.40
N GLY A 138 -3.51 18.04 -5.63
CA GLY A 138 -3.24 17.40 -6.89
C GLY A 138 -1.90 17.82 -7.51
N ARG A 139 -1.70 17.40 -8.75
CA ARG A 139 -0.52 17.79 -9.52
C ARG A 139 -0.57 19.28 -9.78
N PRO A 140 0.53 20.04 -9.57
CA PRO A 140 0.59 21.45 -9.94
C PRO A 140 0.18 21.66 -11.39
N ASP A 141 -0.46 22.80 -11.66
CA ASP A 141 -0.84 23.14 -13.03
C ASP A 141 0.40 23.11 -13.93
N ALA A 142 0.26 22.47 -15.09
CA ALA A 142 1.37 22.28 -16.02
C ALA A 142 1.80 23.57 -16.71
N LEU A 143 0.97 24.62 -16.64
CA LEU A 143 1.24 25.96 -17.19
C LEU A 143 0.93 27.03 -16.15
N PRO A 144 1.74 28.10 -16.11
CA PRO A 144 1.42 29.29 -15.32
C PRO A 144 0.08 29.89 -15.70
N ARG A 145 -0.66 30.44 -14.72
CA ARG A 145 -1.96 31.08 -14.96
C ARG A 145 -1.89 32.16 -16.05
N GLU A 146 -0.86 32.98 -16.02
CA GLU A 146 -0.62 34.03 -17.03
C GLU A 146 -0.56 33.47 -18.45
N THR A 147 0.09 32.31 -18.64
CA THR A 147 0.17 31.65 -19.94
C THR A 147 -1.21 31.14 -20.40
N VAL A 148 -2.03 30.64 -19.47
CA VAL A 148 -3.39 30.17 -19.76
C VAL A 148 -4.30 31.37 -20.08
N ASP A 149 -4.15 32.49 -19.36
CA ASP A 149 -4.91 33.73 -19.60
C ASP A 149 -4.62 34.33 -20.97
N LEU A 150 -3.33 34.39 -21.34
CA LEU A 150 -2.91 34.83 -22.69
C LEU A 150 -3.49 33.92 -23.80
N ALA A 151 -3.41 32.60 -23.59
CA ALA A 151 -3.96 31.64 -24.54
C ALA A 151 -5.47 31.76 -24.70
N ASP A 152 -6.19 31.99 -23.62
CA ASP A 152 -7.65 32.17 -23.62
C ASP A 152 -8.04 33.45 -24.39
N GLY A 153 -7.32 34.56 -24.16
CA GLY A 153 -7.49 35.79 -24.92
C GLY A 153 -7.23 35.62 -26.43
N MET A 154 -6.17 34.87 -26.79
CA MET A 154 -5.87 34.59 -28.20
C MET A 154 -6.96 33.74 -28.85
N VAL A 155 -7.47 32.72 -28.19
CA VAL A 155 -8.52 31.83 -28.70
C VAL A 155 -9.85 32.58 -28.81
N SER A 156 -10.20 33.40 -27.81
CA SER A 156 -11.39 34.28 -27.85
C SER A 156 -11.31 35.32 -28.93
N GLY A 157 -10.11 35.78 -29.28
CA GLY A 157 -9.84 36.70 -30.42
C GLY A 157 -9.77 36.01 -31.79
N GLY A 158 -10.18 34.71 -31.88
CA GLY A 158 -10.30 33.97 -33.13
C GLY A 158 -9.09 33.13 -33.53
N SER A 159 -8.04 33.05 -32.69
CA SER A 159 -6.92 32.18 -32.98
C SER A 159 -7.27 30.72 -32.71
N SER A 160 -6.74 29.80 -33.50
CA SER A 160 -6.88 28.37 -33.22
C SER A 160 -6.02 27.98 -31.99
N ILE A 161 -6.41 26.93 -31.24
CA ILE A 161 -5.61 26.37 -30.13
C ILE A 161 -4.20 25.99 -30.60
N ASN A 162 -4.06 25.54 -31.84
CA ASN A 162 -2.73 25.29 -32.46
C ASN A 162 -1.90 26.55 -32.61
N GLY A 163 -2.53 27.64 -33.07
CA GLY A 163 -1.88 28.95 -33.23
C GLY A 163 -1.40 29.49 -31.87
N ALA A 164 -2.28 29.50 -30.89
CA ALA A 164 -1.95 29.91 -29.53
C ALA A 164 -0.83 29.05 -28.89
N ALA A 165 -0.88 27.72 -29.06
CA ALA A 165 0.12 26.80 -28.55
C ALA A 165 1.52 27.07 -29.17
N ARG A 166 1.59 27.33 -30.48
CA ARG A 166 2.85 27.72 -31.15
C ARG A 166 3.38 29.07 -30.66
N ALA A 167 2.51 30.08 -30.59
CA ALA A 167 2.90 31.41 -30.14
C ALA A 167 3.46 31.40 -28.71
N LEU A 168 2.86 30.62 -27.83
CA LEU A 168 3.27 30.50 -26.42
C LEU A 168 4.34 29.43 -26.18
N ARG A 169 4.80 28.73 -27.23
CA ARG A 169 5.80 27.65 -27.17
C ARG A 169 5.46 26.54 -26.16
N VAL A 170 4.18 26.17 -26.08
CA VAL A 170 3.69 25.11 -25.18
C VAL A 170 3.10 23.95 -25.99
N PRO A 171 3.14 22.70 -25.48
CA PRO A 171 2.49 21.57 -26.17
C PRO A 171 0.98 21.80 -26.26
N ARG A 172 0.43 21.56 -27.48
CA ARG A 172 -1.01 21.74 -27.75
C ARG A 172 -1.90 20.98 -26.74
N THR A 173 -1.55 19.73 -26.43
CA THR A 173 -2.32 18.86 -25.53
C THR A 173 -2.35 19.42 -24.11
N THR A 174 -1.25 20.02 -23.66
CA THR A 174 -1.12 20.66 -22.34
C THR A 174 -1.97 21.92 -22.29
N LEU A 175 -1.90 22.78 -23.33
CA LEU A 175 -2.71 23.98 -23.43
C LEU A 175 -4.20 23.68 -23.48
N GLN A 176 -4.60 22.73 -24.32
CA GLN A 176 -6.00 22.32 -24.44
C GLN A 176 -6.58 21.80 -23.11
N ARG A 177 -5.77 21.05 -22.34
CA ARG A 177 -6.20 20.57 -21.01
C ARG A 177 -6.34 21.72 -20.02
N ALA A 178 -5.40 22.65 -20.03
CA ALA A 178 -5.44 23.82 -19.13
C ALA A 178 -6.67 24.72 -19.41
N LEU A 179 -6.96 25.00 -20.67
CA LEU A 179 -8.16 25.77 -21.06
C LEU A 179 -9.48 25.06 -20.67
N LYS A 180 -9.55 23.74 -20.84
CA LYS A 180 -10.73 22.95 -20.40
C LYS A 180 -10.90 22.99 -18.88
N SER A 181 -9.80 22.88 -18.11
CA SER A 181 -9.84 22.94 -16.65
C SER A 181 -10.33 24.31 -16.16
N ARG A 182 -9.92 25.39 -16.80
CA ARG A 182 -10.39 26.74 -16.48
C ARG A 182 -11.89 26.93 -16.69
N VAL A 183 -12.43 26.46 -17.82
CA VAL A 183 -13.88 26.53 -18.10
C VAL A 183 -14.65 25.75 -17.04
N ALA A 184 -14.17 24.57 -16.64
CA ALA A 184 -14.80 23.79 -15.57
C ALA A 184 -14.75 24.48 -14.20
N GLN A 185 -13.66 25.20 -13.87
CA GLN A 185 -13.53 25.97 -12.64
C GLN A 185 -14.44 27.22 -12.61
N ALA A 186 -14.63 27.89 -13.75
CA ALA A 186 -15.51 29.04 -13.87
C ALA A 186 -16.99 28.66 -13.85
N ALA A 187 -17.34 27.41 -14.15
CA ALA A 187 -18.70 26.87 -14.14
C ALA A 187 -19.08 26.18 -12.81
N ALA A 188 -18.15 26.09 -11.85
CA ALA A 188 -18.43 25.54 -10.53
C ALA A 188 -19.10 26.63 -9.65
N PRO A 189 -20.28 26.35 -9.02
CA PRO A 189 -21.02 27.31 -8.17
C PRO A 189 -20.30 27.66 -6.88
#